data_85d86a2cbb85b42ca06c4f2462f6df39
#
_entry.id   85d86a2cbb85b42ca06c4f2462f6df39
#
_cell.length_a   1.000
_cell.length_b   1.000
_cell.length_c   1.000
_cell.angle_alpha   90.00
_cell.angle_beta   90.00
_cell.angle_gamma   90.00
#
_symmetry.space_group_name_H-M   'P 1'
#
loop_
_entity.id
_entity.type
_entity.pdbx_description
1 polymer ?
#
loop_
_entity_poly.entity_id
_entity_poly.type
_entity_poly.pdbx_seq_one_letter_code
_entity_poly.pdbx_strand_id
1 'polypeptide(L)'
;MADDGDAPVYYVISDLHIGGNEQLEHVEFLDELLDFLRRLEATDEDVELIVNGDAFGLWEFTEVEGMAKFDVLLESYPELFEQFRATGESVPITLLPGNHDHELAAYDEYVERFAAYNVDLVQAESMTRPIGDRTIHFEHGHQRDPNNRIEDFGSPHARPLGYYFNTRVTSKAGELSDRGRFNWLKDVQAVTPTERIPNWLVSKYFYREMNPGLRYAAVPFLFLFNVSAIVAILAGLDLVGVWSMPTEPFYAFVGRFGRAGSTAYLLLTVNVAITGLLVLVGIPITLIVRDVRKTVDRFGIFETDLTVDPGEPYEAAAREVFDAQPDTAVFCHGHTHRPSVKAVDGRLLVNTGTWLKRLHRRDVIAGRLPPVFYPSYQLCAVRIEDAPEGLVVEFEEVEKPSPSAEELTLTERLLALGREPKPDLPERVVLPDDATKPVASSVVGSSSSG
;
A
#
# COMPACT_ATOMS: atom_id res chain seq x y z
N MET A 1 -11.33 -33.63 -33.73
CA MET A 1 -10.04 -33.82 -33.09
C MET A 1 -9.78 -32.48 -32.49
N ALA A 2 -10.08 -32.31 -31.23
CA ALA A 2 -9.61 -31.14 -30.48
C ALA A 2 -8.10 -31.29 -30.38
N ASP A 3 -7.40 -30.24 -30.64
CA ASP A 3 -5.97 -30.13 -30.46
C ASP A 3 -5.74 -30.30 -28.94
N ASP A 4 -5.00 -31.32 -28.56
CA ASP A 4 -4.53 -31.54 -27.16
C ASP A 4 -3.38 -30.52 -26.86
N GLY A 5 -3.57 -29.26 -27.19
CA GLY A 5 -2.70 -28.21 -26.73
C GLY A 5 -2.96 -27.98 -25.23
N ASP A 6 -1.92 -28.05 -24.42
CA ASP A 6 -1.98 -27.66 -23.01
C ASP A 6 -2.69 -26.28 -22.90
N ALA A 7 -3.58 -26.13 -21.92
CA ALA A 7 -4.25 -24.86 -21.67
C ALA A 7 -3.19 -23.79 -21.37
N PRO A 8 -3.34 -22.56 -21.90
CA PRO A 8 -2.33 -21.52 -21.70
C PRO A 8 -2.11 -21.22 -20.21
N VAL A 9 -0.87 -20.97 -19.85
CA VAL A 9 -0.49 -20.52 -18.51
C VAL A 9 -0.58 -18.99 -18.49
N TYR A 10 -1.24 -18.43 -17.49
CA TYR A 10 -1.36 -16.98 -17.33
C TYR A 10 -0.39 -16.47 -16.28
N TYR A 11 0.47 -15.53 -16.67
CA TYR A 11 1.22 -14.70 -15.74
C TYR A 11 0.51 -13.36 -15.56
N VAL A 12 0.23 -12.97 -14.32
CA VAL A 12 -0.54 -11.76 -14.01
C VAL A 12 0.29 -10.85 -13.10
N ILE A 13 0.49 -9.62 -13.53
CA ILE A 13 1.09 -8.54 -12.74
C ILE A 13 0.15 -7.33 -12.75
N SER A 14 0.26 -6.44 -11.77
CA SER A 14 -0.49 -5.18 -11.71
C SER A 14 0.24 -4.12 -10.89
N ASP A 15 -0.30 -2.92 -10.85
CA ASP A 15 0.11 -1.86 -9.94
C ASP A 15 1.62 -1.54 -10.03
N LEU A 16 2.08 -1.33 -11.27
CA LEU A 16 3.46 -0.94 -11.57
C LEU A 16 3.65 0.57 -11.44
N HIS A 17 2.64 1.37 -11.78
CA HIS A 17 2.64 2.83 -11.73
C HIS A 17 3.89 3.47 -12.35
N ILE A 18 4.26 3.01 -13.54
CA ILE A 18 5.44 3.51 -14.27
C ILE A 18 5.15 4.89 -14.84
N GLY A 19 5.98 5.87 -14.52
CA GLY A 19 5.87 7.23 -15.02
C GLY A 19 5.52 8.28 -13.96
N GLY A 20 5.44 9.52 -14.39
CA GLY A 20 5.18 10.68 -13.55
C GLY A 20 6.14 11.85 -13.86
N ASN A 21 6.05 12.95 -13.11
CA ASN A 21 6.96 14.07 -13.23
C ASN A 21 8.28 13.82 -12.47
N GLU A 22 9.39 14.30 -12.97
CA GLU A 22 10.74 14.36 -12.37
C GLU A 22 11.05 13.26 -11.31
N GLN A 23 10.71 13.51 -10.03
CA GLN A 23 11.00 12.59 -8.93
C GLN A 23 10.27 11.26 -8.98
N LEU A 24 9.20 11.18 -9.75
CA LEU A 24 8.37 9.99 -9.94
C LEU A 24 8.73 9.24 -11.22
N GLU A 25 9.59 9.79 -12.05
CA GLU A 25 10.10 9.13 -13.27
C GLU A 25 11.01 7.94 -12.95
N HIS A 26 11.63 7.90 -11.76
CA HIS A 26 12.54 6.82 -11.41
C HIS A 26 11.80 5.58 -10.92
N VAL A 27 11.78 4.55 -11.75
CA VAL A 27 11.21 3.23 -11.43
C VAL A 27 12.27 2.36 -10.76
N GLU A 28 12.13 2.16 -9.44
CA GLU A 28 13.15 1.46 -8.64
C GLU A 28 13.25 -0.04 -8.92
N PHE A 29 12.27 -0.63 -9.62
CA PHE A 29 12.20 -2.07 -9.98
C PHE A 29 12.31 -2.34 -11.49
N LEU A 30 12.75 -1.37 -12.28
CA LEU A 30 12.78 -1.51 -13.74
C LEU A 30 13.66 -2.69 -14.20
N ASP A 31 14.83 -2.84 -13.60
CA ASP A 31 15.75 -3.94 -13.96
C ASP A 31 15.10 -5.31 -13.70
N GLU A 32 14.43 -5.47 -12.57
CA GLU A 32 13.72 -6.71 -12.23
C GLU A 32 12.54 -6.98 -13.17
N LEU A 33 11.83 -5.94 -13.61
CA LEU A 33 10.75 -6.07 -14.58
C LEU A 33 11.29 -6.50 -15.95
N LEU A 34 12.37 -5.90 -16.41
CA LEU A 34 13.04 -6.29 -17.66
C LEU A 34 13.52 -7.74 -17.60
N ASP A 35 14.10 -8.18 -16.48
CA ASP A 35 14.57 -9.54 -16.31
C ASP A 35 13.39 -10.53 -16.25
N PHE A 36 12.27 -10.15 -15.64
CA PHE A 36 11.04 -10.93 -15.65
C PHE A 36 10.50 -11.12 -17.08
N LEU A 37 10.43 -10.04 -17.86
CA LEU A 37 9.97 -10.09 -19.26
C LEU A 37 10.90 -10.95 -20.13
N ARG A 38 12.22 -10.83 -19.97
CA ARG A 38 13.21 -11.67 -20.68
C ARG A 38 13.06 -13.15 -20.32
N ARG A 39 12.72 -13.45 -19.06
CA ARG A 39 12.46 -14.84 -18.63
C ARG A 39 11.21 -15.40 -19.31
N LEU A 40 10.16 -14.61 -19.44
CA LEU A 40 8.97 -15.01 -20.18
C LEU A 40 9.25 -15.21 -21.67
N GLU A 41 10.00 -14.27 -22.30
CA GLU A 41 10.43 -14.40 -23.69
C GLU A 41 11.18 -15.70 -23.98
N ALA A 42 11.95 -16.19 -23.01
CA ALA A 42 12.78 -17.40 -23.14
C ALA A 42 12.06 -18.69 -22.75
N THR A 43 10.77 -18.66 -22.37
CA THR A 43 10.02 -19.86 -22.02
C THR A 43 9.60 -20.65 -23.25
N ASP A 44 9.56 -21.98 -23.10
CA ASP A 44 8.98 -22.89 -24.12
C ASP A 44 7.49 -23.22 -23.82
N GLU A 45 6.95 -22.70 -22.69
CA GLU A 45 5.54 -22.90 -22.30
C GLU A 45 4.63 -21.97 -23.12
N ASP A 46 3.38 -22.42 -23.37
CA ASP A 46 2.34 -21.55 -23.95
C ASP A 46 1.81 -20.62 -22.85
N VAL A 47 2.30 -19.39 -22.84
CA VAL A 47 2.00 -18.41 -21.79
C VAL A 47 1.40 -17.13 -22.35
N GLU A 48 0.52 -16.47 -21.57
CA GLU A 48 0.06 -15.10 -21.80
C GLU A 48 0.41 -14.25 -20.58
N LEU A 49 0.99 -13.05 -20.81
CA LEU A 49 1.19 -12.06 -19.77
C LEU A 49 0.01 -11.09 -19.71
N ILE A 50 -0.60 -10.98 -18.54
CA ILE A 50 -1.69 -10.04 -18.28
C ILE A 50 -1.20 -8.95 -17.32
N VAL A 51 -1.20 -7.69 -17.75
CA VAL A 51 -0.97 -6.53 -16.92
C VAL A 51 -2.32 -5.99 -16.49
N ASN A 52 -2.73 -6.31 -15.25
CA ASN A 52 -4.09 -6.14 -14.74
C ASN A 52 -4.31 -4.78 -14.06
N GLY A 53 -4.09 -3.71 -14.80
CA GLY A 53 -4.33 -2.33 -14.39
C GLY A 53 -3.18 -1.64 -13.67
N ASP A 54 -3.20 -0.31 -13.71
CA ASP A 54 -2.21 0.57 -13.12
C ASP A 54 -0.77 0.23 -13.54
N ALA A 55 -0.61 -0.09 -14.83
CA ALA A 55 0.71 -0.26 -15.43
C ALA A 55 1.49 1.07 -15.43
N PHE A 56 0.78 2.16 -15.71
CA PHE A 56 1.36 3.50 -15.85
C PHE A 56 0.74 4.49 -14.87
N GLY A 57 1.59 5.34 -14.28
CA GLY A 57 1.18 6.44 -13.40
C GLY A 57 0.75 7.67 -14.21
N LEU A 58 -0.32 7.57 -15.01
CA LEU A 58 -0.76 8.71 -15.84
C LEU A 58 -1.35 9.85 -15.01
N TRP A 59 -1.84 9.60 -13.80
CA TRP A 59 -2.26 10.66 -12.87
C TRP A 59 -1.08 11.44 -12.31
N GLU A 60 0.08 10.82 -12.21
CA GLU A 60 1.32 11.41 -11.72
C GLU A 60 1.92 12.44 -12.69
N PHE A 61 1.52 12.42 -13.97
CA PHE A 61 1.85 13.48 -14.93
C PHE A 61 0.93 14.69 -14.73
N THR A 62 1.43 15.71 -14.02
CA THR A 62 0.68 16.94 -13.75
C THR A 62 1.03 18.10 -14.69
N GLU A 63 2.14 17.98 -15.42
CA GLU A 63 2.67 18.99 -16.36
C GLU A 63 2.38 18.68 -17.83
N VAL A 64 2.01 17.43 -18.13
CA VAL A 64 1.74 16.91 -19.47
C VAL A 64 0.33 16.34 -19.54
N GLU A 65 -0.39 16.56 -20.62
CA GLU A 65 -1.78 16.12 -20.80
C GLU A 65 -1.95 15.24 -22.05
N GLY A 66 -2.93 14.33 -21.99
CA GLY A 66 -3.34 13.51 -23.11
C GLY A 66 -2.22 12.63 -23.70
N MET A 67 -2.24 12.43 -24.99
CA MET A 67 -1.31 11.56 -25.71
C MET A 67 0.18 11.91 -25.53
N ALA A 68 0.51 13.16 -25.18
CA ALA A 68 1.88 13.55 -24.89
C ALA A 68 2.48 12.83 -23.67
N LYS A 69 1.65 12.32 -22.75
CA LYS A 69 2.11 11.46 -21.64
C LYS A 69 2.77 10.18 -22.15
N PHE A 70 2.20 9.59 -23.21
CA PHE A 70 2.75 8.39 -23.82
C PHE A 70 4.11 8.66 -24.49
N ASP A 71 4.26 9.83 -25.13
CA ASP A 71 5.54 10.21 -25.73
C ASP A 71 6.61 10.36 -24.64
N VAL A 72 6.29 10.96 -23.49
CA VAL A 72 7.20 11.06 -22.34
C VAL A 72 7.55 9.68 -21.78
N LEU A 73 6.58 8.75 -21.69
CA LEU A 73 6.85 7.38 -21.25
C LEU A 73 7.84 6.68 -22.18
N LEU A 74 7.65 6.81 -23.51
CA LEU A 74 8.57 6.23 -24.51
C LEU A 74 9.98 6.83 -24.41
N GLU A 75 10.09 8.14 -24.20
CA GLU A 75 11.37 8.82 -24.04
C GLU A 75 12.08 8.43 -22.74
N SER A 76 11.32 8.24 -21.65
CA SER A 76 11.87 7.93 -20.32
C SER A 76 12.23 6.45 -20.13
N TYR A 77 11.51 5.54 -20.78
CA TYR A 77 11.67 4.09 -20.62
C TYR A 77 11.77 3.33 -21.96
N PRO A 78 12.64 3.74 -22.89
CA PRO A 78 12.74 3.11 -24.20
C PRO A 78 13.06 1.60 -24.09
N GLU A 79 13.88 1.19 -23.12
CA GLU A 79 14.24 -0.20 -22.89
C GLU A 79 13.03 -1.07 -22.48
N LEU A 80 12.06 -0.52 -21.74
CA LEU A 80 10.85 -1.25 -21.38
C LEU A 80 9.97 -1.51 -22.60
N PHE A 81 9.75 -0.51 -23.42
CA PHE A 81 8.92 -0.67 -24.62
C PHE A 81 9.59 -1.57 -25.67
N GLU A 82 10.92 -1.50 -25.83
CA GLU A 82 11.66 -2.45 -26.68
C GLU A 82 11.58 -3.88 -26.12
N GLN A 83 11.60 -4.06 -24.78
CA GLN A 83 11.44 -5.37 -24.18
C GLN A 83 10.01 -5.89 -24.32
N PHE A 84 8.98 -5.03 -24.19
CA PHE A 84 7.60 -5.42 -24.53
C PHE A 84 7.51 -5.93 -25.98
N ARG A 85 8.12 -5.20 -26.93
CA ARG A 85 8.14 -5.62 -28.33
C ARG A 85 8.79 -6.98 -28.51
N ALA A 86 9.96 -7.21 -27.89
CA ALA A 86 10.68 -8.47 -28.00
C ALA A 86 9.91 -9.62 -27.36
N THR A 87 9.44 -9.46 -26.12
CA THR A 87 8.64 -10.47 -25.42
C THR A 87 7.35 -10.79 -26.17
N GLY A 88 6.66 -9.76 -26.68
CA GLY A 88 5.42 -9.89 -27.42
C GLY A 88 5.52 -10.57 -28.80
N GLU A 89 6.74 -10.87 -29.29
CA GLU A 89 6.95 -11.70 -30.49
C GLU A 89 6.61 -13.18 -30.22
N SER A 90 6.78 -13.65 -28.98
CA SER A 90 6.59 -15.05 -28.57
C SER A 90 5.49 -15.23 -27.51
N VAL A 91 5.28 -14.26 -26.66
CA VAL A 91 4.34 -14.28 -25.53
C VAL A 91 3.31 -13.16 -25.71
N PRO A 92 2.02 -13.48 -25.92
CA PRO A 92 0.97 -12.47 -25.93
C PRO A 92 0.99 -11.62 -24.66
N ILE A 93 0.95 -10.29 -24.80
CA ILE A 93 0.90 -9.35 -23.68
C ILE A 93 -0.43 -8.60 -23.77
N THR A 94 -1.28 -8.77 -22.77
CA THR A 94 -2.55 -8.04 -22.65
C THR A 94 -2.49 -7.02 -21.53
N LEU A 95 -2.83 -5.77 -21.82
CA LEU A 95 -2.92 -4.67 -20.87
C LEU A 95 -4.36 -4.29 -20.63
N LEU A 96 -4.81 -4.36 -19.39
CA LEU A 96 -6.10 -3.85 -18.92
C LEU A 96 -5.85 -2.55 -18.12
N PRO A 97 -6.52 -1.42 -18.40
CA PRO A 97 -6.33 -0.21 -17.63
C PRO A 97 -6.90 -0.29 -16.21
N GLY A 98 -6.21 0.33 -15.23
CA GLY A 98 -6.70 0.58 -13.89
C GLY A 98 -7.28 1.97 -13.71
N ASN A 99 -7.21 2.54 -12.50
CA ASN A 99 -7.66 3.91 -12.27
C ASN A 99 -6.57 4.94 -12.58
N HIS A 100 -5.30 4.66 -12.29
CA HIS A 100 -4.22 5.59 -12.58
C HIS A 100 -3.94 5.76 -14.07
N ASP A 101 -4.25 4.75 -14.85
CA ASP A 101 -4.07 4.75 -16.30
C ASP A 101 -5.38 4.57 -17.09
N HIS A 102 -6.54 4.86 -16.49
CA HIS A 102 -7.85 4.75 -17.16
C HIS A 102 -7.95 5.58 -18.44
N GLU A 103 -7.13 6.63 -18.58
CA GLU A 103 -7.02 7.44 -19.79
C GLU A 103 -6.64 6.59 -21.03
N LEU A 104 -5.99 5.43 -20.83
CA LEU A 104 -5.70 4.48 -21.89
C LEU A 104 -6.97 3.92 -22.56
N ALA A 105 -8.10 3.93 -21.86
CA ALA A 105 -9.39 3.53 -22.42
C ALA A 105 -10.14 4.66 -23.14
N ALA A 106 -9.59 5.89 -23.14
CA ALA A 106 -10.26 7.06 -23.68
C ALA A 106 -10.05 7.28 -25.18
N TYR A 107 -8.94 6.80 -25.73
CA TYR A 107 -8.56 7.10 -27.11
C TYR A 107 -8.07 5.84 -27.83
N ASP A 108 -8.63 5.58 -29.03
CA ASP A 108 -8.22 4.45 -29.90
C ASP A 108 -6.74 4.52 -30.31
N GLU A 109 -6.16 5.73 -30.35
CA GLU A 109 -4.74 5.92 -30.66
C GLU A 109 -3.80 5.21 -29.67
N TYR A 110 -4.22 5.01 -28.42
CA TYR A 110 -3.43 4.20 -27.49
C TYR A 110 -3.33 2.74 -27.93
N VAL A 111 -4.42 2.15 -28.46
CA VAL A 111 -4.41 0.78 -28.97
C VAL A 111 -3.39 0.63 -30.09
N GLU A 112 -3.39 1.57 -31.05
CA GLU A 112 -2.43 1.56 -32.17
C GLU A 112 -0.98 1.71 -31.68
N ARG A 113 -0.76 2.57 -30.69
CA ARG A 113 0.58 2.82 -30.14
C ARG A 113 1.12 1.63 -29.36
N PHE A 114 0.31 0.99 -28.52
CA PHE A 114 0.71 -0.21 -27.79
C PHE A 114 0.91 -1.42 -28.73
N ALA A 115 0.08 -1.56 -29.77
CA ALA A 115 0.25 -2.60 -30.79
C ALA A 115 1.61 -2.51 -31.51
N ALA A 116 2.20 -1.31 -31.65
CA ALA A 116 3.55 -1.15 -32.20
C ALA A 116 4.65 -1.79 -31.33
N TYR A 117 4.32 -2.14 -30.07
CA TYR A 117 5.20 -2.82 -29.12
C TYR A 117 4.69 -4.23 -28.75
N ASN A 118 3.83 -4.80 -29.59
CA ASN A 118 3.24 -6.13 -29.40
C ASN A 118 2.45 -6.26 -28.09
N VAL A 119 1.81 -5.18 -27.63
CA VAL A 119 0.94 -5.16 -26.47
C VAL A 119 -0.50 -4.94 -26.93
N ASP A 120 -1.40 -5.86 -26.54
CA ASP A 120 -2.85 -5.75 -26.78
C ASP A 120 -3.52 -4.96 -25.66
N LEU A 121 -3.88 -3.72 -25.93
CA LEU A 121 -4.58 -2.85 -24.99
C LEU A 121 -6.09 -3.12 -25.05
N VAL A 122 -6.65 -3.68 -23.99
CA VAL A 122 -8.09 -3.93 -23.83
C VAL A 122 -8.74 -2.73 -23.15
N GLN A 123 -9.43 -1.89 -23.91
CA GLN A 123 -10.12 -0.68 -23.42
C GLN A 123 -11.46 -1.03 -22.74
N ALA A 124 -11.40 -1.81 -21.64
CA ALA A 124 -12.54 -2.26 -20.86
C ALA A 124 -12.25 -2.26 -19.36
N GLU A 125 -13.28 -2.26 -18.51
CA GLU A 125 -13.15 -2.36 -17.06
C GLU A 125 -12.82 -3.76 -16.56
N SER A 126 -13.12 -4.78 -17.38
CA SER A 126 -12.87 -6.19 -17.06
C SER A 126 -12.75 -7.02 -18.33
N MET A 127 -12.13 -8.18 -18.19
CA MET A 127 -12.06 -9.19 -19.26
C MET A 127 -12.09 -10.59 -18.66
N THR A 128 -12.31 -11.59 -19.51
CA THR A 128 -12.24 -13.00 -19.14
C THR A 128 -11.24 -13.75 -20.01
N ARG A 129 -10.63 -14.80 -19.45
CA ARG A 129 -9.80 -15.76 -20.19
C ARG A 129 -10.24 -17.18 -19.88
N PRO A 130 -10.23 -18.07 -20.87
CA PRO A 130 -10.51 -19.49 -20.66
C PRO A 130 -9.35 -20.18 -19.93
N ILE A 131 -9.63 -21.15 -19.09
CA ILE A 131 -8.64 -22.03 -18.47
C ILE A 131 -9.25 -23.41 -18.26
N GLY A 132 -8.82 -24.41 -19.04
CA GLY A 132 -9.49 -25.71 -19.10
C GLY A 132 -10.95 -25.55 -19.50
N ASP A 133 -11.85 -26.07 -18.70
CA ASP A 133 -13.32 -25.97 -18.88
C ASP A 133 -13.93 -24.77 -18.10
N ARG A 134 -13.09 -23.91 -17.49
CA ARG A 134 -13.44 -22.77 -16.63
C ARG A 134 -12.97 -21.46 -17.23
N THR A 135 -13.24 -20.36 -16.50
CA THR A 135 -12.77 -19.02 -16.87
C THR A 135 -12.12 -18.32 -15.69
N ILE A 136 -11.23 -17.38 -16.00
CA ILE A 136 -10.69 -16.40 -15.08
C ILE A 136 -11.29 -15.05 -15.41
N HIS A 137 -11.83 -14.35 -14.42
CA HIS A 137 -12.29 -12.98 -14.53
C HIS A 137 -11.20 -12.04 -14.04
N PHE A 138 -10.85 -11.05 -14.84
CA PHE A 138 -9.88 -10.00 -14.52
C PHE A 138 -10.59 -8.66 -14.46
N GLU A 139 -10.39 -7.93 -13.37
CA GLU A 139 -10.67 -6.49 -13.26
C GLU A 139 -9.56 -5.87 -12.41
N HIS A 140 -9.29 -4.58 -12.59
CA HIS A 140 -8.27 -3.95 -11.75
C HIS A 140 -8.71 -3.87 -10.28
N GLY A 141 -9.99 -3.60 -10.02
CA GLY A 141 -10.56 -3.57 -8.69
C GLY A 141 -10.92 -2.17 -8.17
N HIS A 142 -10.50 -1.11 -8.84
CA HIS A 142 -10.86 0.27 -8.49
C HIS A 142 -12.37 0.54 -8.53
N GLN A 143 -13.12 -0.24 -9.31
CA GLN A 143 -14.58 -0.19 -9.41
C GLN A 143 -15.27 -0.47 -8.07
N ARG A 144 -14.57 -1.15 -7.16
CA ARG A 144 -15.07 -1.56 -5.83
C ARG A 144 -14.65 -0.58 -4.73
N ASP A 145 -13.80 0.41 -5.06
CA ASP A 145 -13.36 1.47 -4.15
C ASP A 145 -14.13 2.78 -4.41
N PRO A 146 -14.97 3.24 -3.47
CA PRO A 146 -15.75 4.47 -3.65
C PRO A 146 -14.92 5.73 -3.92
N ASN A 147 -13.64 5.75 -3.52
CA ASN A 147 -12.77 6.91 -3.72
C ASN A 147 -12.06 6.89 -5.08
N ASN A 148 -11.94 5.72 -5.70
CA ASN A 148 -11.22 5.53 -6.96
C ASN A 148 -12.14 5.06 -8.11
N ARG A 149 -13.41 4.77 -7.81
CA ARG A 149 -14.37 4.35 -8.82
C ARG A 149 -14.56 5.42 -9.88
N ILE A 150 -14.49 5.00 -11.14
CA ILE A 150 -14.69 5.84 -12.32
C ILE A 150 -16.07 5.51 -12.89
N GLU A 151 -17.03 6.43 -12.78
CA GLU A 151 -18.41 6.19 -13.21
C GLU A 151 -18.55 6.15 -14.74
N ASP A 152 -17.71 6.92 -15.44
CA ASP A 152 -17.67 6.99 -16.90
C ASP A 152 -16.29 6.52 -17.38
N PHE A 153 -16.07 5.20 -17.33
CA PHE A 153 -14.81 4.60 -17.73
C PHE A 153 -14.53 4.86 -19.21
N GLY A 154 -13.29 5.23 -19.53
CA GLY A 154 -12.94 5.70 -20.87
C GLY A 154 -13.18 7.19 -21.10
N SER A 155 -13.73 7.92 -20.13
CA SER A 155 -13.81 9.39 -20.22
C SER A 155 -12.50 10.03 -19.73
N PRO A 156 -11.79 10.82 -20.56
CA PRO A 156 -10.54 11.47 -20.16
C PRO A 156 -10.74 12.57 -19.10
N HIS A 157 -11.99 12.89 -18.80
CA HIS A 157 -12.37 13.89 -17.81
C HIS A 157 -12.86 13.28 -16.48
N ALA A 158 -13.00 11.97 -16.41
CA ALA A 158 -13.37 11.30 -15.18
C ALA A 158 -12.26 11.44 -14.13
N ARG A 159 -12.59 12.05 -13.00
CA ARG A 159 -11.63 12.38 -11.94
C ARG A 159 -12.22 12.02 -10.58
N PRO A 160 -12.05 10.79 -10.11
CA PRO A 160 -12.50 10.38 -8.79
C PRO A 160 -11.73 11.11 -7.69
N LEU A 161 -12.16 10.95 -6.43
CA LEU A 161 -11.52 11.62 -5.29
C LEU A 161 -10.03 11.27 -5.18
N GLY A 162 -9.66 10.01 -5.47
CA GLY A 162 -8.28 9.54 -5.47
C GLY A 162 -7.38 10.31 -6.43
N TYR A 163 -7.88 10.69 -7.61
CA TYR A 163 -7.15 11.56 -8.56
C TYR A 163 -6.71 12.88 -7.92
N TYR A 164 -7.62 13.57 -7.21
CA TYR A 164 -7.28 14.85 -6.58
C TYR A 164 -6.30 14.68 -5.41
N PHE A 165 -6.42 13.59 -4.67
CA PHE A 165 -5.43 13.27 -3.63
C PHE A 165 -4.07 12.99 -4.24
N ASN A 166 -4.00 12.15 -5.27
CA ASN A 166 -2.76 11.81 -5.95
C ASN A 166 -2.09 13.06 -6.55
N THR A 167 -2.78 13.81 -7.39
CA THR A 167 -2.20 14.96 -8.10
C THR A 167 -1.86 16.14 -7.20
N ARG A 168 -2.64 16.41 -6.14
CA ARG A 168 -2.44 17.57 -5.27
C ARG A 168 -1.61 17.30 -4.03
N VAL A 169 -1.57 16.07 -3.55
CA VAL A 169 -0.84 15.70 -2.33
C VAL A 169 0.37 14.86 -2.68
N THR A 170 0.19 13.74 -3.36
CA THR A 170 1.25 12.76 -3.57
C THR A 170 2.29 13.24 -4.57
N SER A 171 1.86 13.64 -5.77
CA SER A 171 2.77 14.17 -6.80
C SER A 171 3.47 15.45 -6.33
N LYS A 172 2.71 16.35 -5.69
CA LYS A 172 3.28 17.56 -5.09
C LYS A 172 4.29 17.28 -3.97
N ALA A 173 4.05 16.25 -3.16
CA ALA A 173 5.01 15.82 -2.14
C ALA A 173 6.28 15.26 -2.78
N GLY A 174 6.18 14.53 -3.89
CA GLY A 174 7.30 14.07 -4.69
C GLY A 174 8.16 15.23 -5.17
N GLU A 175 7.58 16.22 -5.85
CA GLU A 175 8.26 17.42 -6.34
C GLU A 175 8.91 18.25 -5.20
N LEU A 176 8.23 18.37 -4.06
CA LEU A 176 8.76 19.09 -2.90
C LEU A 176 9.87 18.34 -2.16
N SER A 177 10.00 17.05 -2.40
CA SER A 177 10.94 16.18 -1.72
C SER A 177 12.39 16.60 -1.96
N ASP A 178 12.73 17.11 -3.13
CA ASP A 178 14.06 17.63 -3.46
C ASP A 178 14.50 18.80 -2.59
N ARG A 179 13.54 19.55 -2.05
CA ARG A 179 13.81 20.65 -1.13
C ARG A 179 14.07 20.17 0.30
N GLY A 180 13.76 18.90 0.60
CA GLY A 180 13.97 18.29 1.89
C GLY A 180 15.40 17.79 2.08
N ARG A 181 15.84 17.71 3.34
CA ARG A 181 17.21 17.29 3.69
C ARG A 181 17.54 15.86 3.28
N PHE A 182 16.55 14.98 3.14
CA PHE A 182 16.70 13.55 2.94
C PHE A 182 15.83 12.99 1.82
N ASN A 183 15.22 13.82 1.01
CA ASN A 183 14.35 13.41 -0.12
C ASN A 183 13.35 12.29 0.22
N TRP A 184 12.73 12.35 1.40
CA TRP A 184 11.87 11.26 1.91
C TRP A 184 10.39 11.44 1.60
N LEU A 185 9.93 12.66 1.24
CA LEU A 185 8.52 12.92 0.95
C LEU A 185 8.02 12.16 -0.30
N LYS A 186 8.89 11.82 -1.24
CA LYS A 186 8.56 11.00 -2.41
C LYS A 186 7.95 9.65 -2.02
N ASP A 187 8.33 9.11 -0.87
CA ASP A 187 7.86 7.82 -0.38
C ASP A 187 6.43 7.86 0.20
N VAL A 188 5.71 8.96 0.09
CA VAL A 188 4.33 9.06 0.60
C VAL A 188 3.40 8.03 -0.04
N GLN A 189 3.61 7.71 -1.31
CA GLN A 189 2.85 6.68 -2.04
C GLN A 189 3.08 5.27 -1.51
N ALA A 190 4.29 5.00 -0.97
CA ALA A 190 4.64 3.71 -0.41
C ALA A 190 3.99 3.43 0.97
N VAL A 191 3.29 4.42 1.55
CA VAL A 191 2.60 4.27 2.84
C VAL A 191 1.24 3.63 2.64
N THR A 192 1.14 2.36 2.93
CA THR A 192 -0.11 1.59 2.82
C THR A 192 -0.48 0.97 4.17
N PRO A 193 -1.73 1.11 4.65
CA PRO A 193 -2.80 1.96 4.11
C PRO A 193 -2.56 3.46 4.34
N THR A 194 -3.24 4.31 3.57
CA THR A 194 -3.04 5.78 3.56
C THR A 194 -3.33 6.45 4.90
N GLU A 195 -4.15 5.86 5.76
CA GLU A 195 -4.43 6.31 7.12
C GLU A 195 -3.18 6.34 8.02
N ARG A 196 -2.11 5.64 7.61
CA ARG A 196 -0.81 5.65 8.29
C ARG A 196 0.07 6.83 7.92
N ILE A 197 -0.27 7.59 6.87
CA ILE A 197 0.51 8.77 6.43
C ILE A 197 0.78 9.76 7.58
N PRO A 198 -0.18 10.13 8.45
CA PRO A 198 0.12 11.02 9.57
C PRO A 198 1.18 10.45 10.53
N ASN A 199 1.12 9.15 10.84
CA ASN A 199 2.11 8.48 11.69
C ASN A 199 3.49 8.43 11.01
N TRP A 200 3.51 8.18 9.71
CA TRP A 200 4.73 8.18 8.91
C TRP A 200 5.38 9.57 8.85
N LEU A 201 4.60 10.64 8.63
CA LEU A 201 5.09 12.03 8.67
C LEU A 201 5.72 12.37 10.03
N VAL A 202 5.04 12.01 11.13
CA VAL A 202 5.57 12.21 12.49
C VAL A 202 6.87 11.44 12.69
N SER A 203 6.94 10.20 12.21
CA SER A 203 8.14 9.36 12.28
C SER A 203 9.31 10.00 11.53
N LYS A 204 9.11 10.35 10.25
CA LYS A 204 10.16 10.93 9.41
C LYS A 204 10.60 12.29 9.94
N TYR A 205 9.67 13.15 10.40
CA TYR A 205 10.03 14.38 11.07
C TYR A 205 10.90 14.11 12.31
N PHE A 206 10.49 13.20 13.18
CA PHE A 206 11.21 12.90 14.42
C PHE A 206 12.61 12.36 14.17
N TYR A 207 12.76 11.36 13.27
CA TYR A 207 14.04 10.69 13.06
C TYR A 207 14.98 11.44 12.11
N ARG A 208 14.47 12.27 11.19
CA ARG A 208 15.25 12.88 10.11
C ARG A 208 15.33 14.40 10.21
N GLU A 209 14.20 15.08 10.33
CA GLU A 209 14.15 16.55 10.26
C GLU A 209 14.34 17.25 11.60
N MET A 210 13.86 16.64 12.69
CA MET A 210 13.93 17.26 14.01
C MET A 210 15.37 17.51 14.42
N ASN A 211 15.63 18.73 14.91
CA ASN A 211 16.94 19.07 15.47
C ASN A 211 17.36 18.04 16.54
N PRO A 212 18.59 17.47 16.46
CA PRO A 212 19.04 16.45 17.41
C PRO A 212 18.91 16.85 18.88
N GLY A 213 19.21 18.12 19.21
CA GLY A 213 19.05 18.64 20.58
C GLY A 213 17.60 18.57 21.07
N LEU A 214 16.65 18.96 20.22
CA LEU A 214 15.21 18.85 20.54
C LEU A 214 14.77 17.41 20.64
N ARG A 215 15.27 16.52 19.79
CA ARG A 215 14.98 15.08 19.83
C ARG A 215 15.41 14.47 21.15
N TYR A 216 16.65 14.74 21.60
CA TYR A 216 17.15 14.24 22.88
C TYR A 216 16.38 14.82 24.07
N ALA A 217 15.93 16.08 23.99
CA ALA A 217 15.08 16.68 25.01
C ALA A 217 13.66 16.08 25.02
N ALA A 218 13.11 15.71 23.85
CA ALA A 218 11.78 15.12 23.73
C ALA A 218 11.72 13.67 24.24
N VAL A 219 12.81 12.90 24.13
CA VAL A 219 12.83 11.50 24.56
C VAL A 219 12.43 11.31 26.04
N PRO A 220 13.02 12.00 27.03
CA PRO A 220 12.58 11.90 28.43
C PRO A 220 11.09 12.25 28.59
N PHE A 221 10.59 13.26 27.88
CA PHE A 221 9.19 13.64 27.89
C PHE A 221 8.30 12.49 27.43
N LEU A 222 8.60 11.87 26.29
CA LEU A 222 7.83 10.74 25.74
C LEU A 222 7.83 9.53 26.68
N PHE A 223 8.97 9.23 27.31
CA PHE A 223 9.06 8.12 28.27
C PHE A 223 8.30 8.38 29.57
N LEU A 224 8.30 9.62 30.04
CA LEU A 224 7.64 10.00 31.29
C LEU A 224 6.18 10.40 31.09
N PHE A 225 5.69 10.50 29.86
CA PHE A 225 4.37 11.03 29.56
C PHE A 225 3.25 10.32 30.35
N ASN A 226 3.22 9.00 30.33
CA ASN A 226 2.17 8.24 31.04
C ASN A 226 2.25 8.46 32.57
N VAL A 227 3.47 8.50 33.12
CA VAL A 227 3.67 8.78 34.56
C VAL A 227 3.22 10.21 34.86
N SER A 228 3.59 11.17 34.00
CA SER A 228 3.22 12.56 34.15
C SER A 228 1.70 12.78 34.03
N ALA A 229 1.03 12.05 33.15
CA ALA A 229 -0.43 12.10 33.01
C ALA A 229 -1.13 11.60 34.29
N ILE A 230 -0.66 10.49 34.86
CA ILE A 230 -1.18 9.98 36.13
C ILE A 230 -0.97 11.01 37.26
N VAL A 231 0.26 11.54 37.37
CA VAL A 231 0.59 12.57 38.39
C VAL A 231 -0.25 13.83 38.19
N ALA A 232 -0.46 14.27 36.95
CA ALA A 232 -1.31 15.43 36.66
C ALA A 232 -2.78 15.21 37.04
N ILE A 233 -3.33 14.01 36.80
CA ILE A 233 -4.68 13.63 37.23
C ILE A 233 -4.78 13.62 38.76
N LEU A 234 -3.82 13.00 39.44
CA LEU A 234 -3.79 12.94 40.91
C LEU A 234 -3.64 14.34 41.53
N ALA A 235 -2.80 15.21 40.94
CA ALA A 235 -2.68 16.60 41.35
C ALA A 235 -3.97 17.40 41.13
N GLY A 236 -4.69 17.12 40.03
CA GLY A 236 -6.01 17.70 39.79
C GLY A 236 -7.06 17.26 40.82
N LEU A 237 -7.06 15.98 41.22
CA LEU A 237 -7.94 15.45 42.28
C LEU A 237 -7.60 16.06 43.65
N ASP A 238 -6.32 16.29 43.92
CA ASP A 238 -5.87 16.98 45.12
C ASP A 238 -6.36 18.45 45.16
N LEU A 239 -6.24 19.14 44.04
CA LEU A 239 -6.70 20.51 43.90
C LEU A 239 -8.20 20.69 44.14
N VAL A 240 -9.02 19.72 43.75
CA VAL A 240 -10.47 19.74 43.98
C VAL A 240 -10.89 19.08 45.29
N GLY A 241 -9.91 18.66 46.11
CA GLY A 241 -10.15 18.13 47.46
C GLY A 241 -10.71 16.70 47.53
N VAL A 242 -10.66 15.95 46.40
CA VAL A 242 -11.13 14.57 46.32
C VAL A 242 -10.09 13.57 46.86
N TRP A 243 -8.81 13.94 46.78
CA TRP A 243 -7.68 13.10 47.20
C TRP A 243 -6.51 13.97 47.66
N SER A 244 -5.70 13.46 48.61
CA SER A 244 -4.51 14.18 49.11
C SER A 244 -3.26 13.50 48.63
N MET A 245 -2.41 14.25 47.90
CA MET A 245 -1.14 13.76 47.37
C MET A 245 -0.10 13.60 48.47
N PRO A 246 0.50 12.40 48.68
CA PRO A 246 1.52 12.18 49.73
C PRO A 246 2.89 12.75 49.26
N THR A 247 3.07 14.03 49.38
CA THR A 247 4.28 14.73 48.87
C THR A 247 5.51 14.48 49.72
N GLU A 248 5.39 14.40 51.05
CA GLU A 248 6.51 14.22 51.97
C GLU A 248 7.31 12.93 51.74
N PRO A 249 6.69 11.71 51.66
CA PRO A 249 7.45 10.50 51.39
C PRO A 249 8.16 10.52 50.01
N PHE A 250 7.56 11.21 49.05
CA PHE A 250 8.13 11.35 47.70
C PHE A 250 9.39 12.25 47.73
N TYR A 251 9.34 13.40 48.41
CA TYR A 251 10.51 14.28 48.58
C TYR A 251 11.63 13.59 49.35
N ALA A 252 11.29 12.82 50.38
CA ALA A 252 12.29 12.07 51.17
C ALA A 252 12.97 10.99 50.31
N PHE A 253 12.20 10.31 49.43
CA PHE A 253 12.74 9.33 48.51
C PHE A 253 13.68 9.96 47.48
N VAL A 254 13.22 11.01 46.80
CA VAL A 254 13.99 11.72 45.75
C VAL A 254 15.28 12.31 46.35
N GLY A 255 15.21 12.86 47.58
CA GLY A 255 16.35 13.40 48.27
C GLY A 255 17.50 12.44 48.53
N ARG A 256 17.21 11.12 48.59
CA ARG A 256 18.25 10.06 48.77
C ARG A 256 19.25 10.00 47.59
N PHE A 257 18.82 10.46 46.41
CA PHE A 257 19.62 10.43 45.17
C PHE A 257 20.41 11.77 44.94
N GLY A 258 20.39 12.71 45.90
CA GLY A 258 21.11 13.97 45.80
C GLY A 258 20.79 14.76 44.53
N ARG A 259 21.81 15.20 43.80
CA ARG A 259 21.63 16.00 42.57
C ARG A 259 20.88 15.25 41.45
N ALA A 260 21.12 13.95 41.30
CA ALA A 260 20.42 13.13 40.31
C ALA A 260 18.91 13.08 40.61
N GLY A 261 18.53 12.93 41.89
CA GLY A 261 17.13 12.99 42.34
C GLY A 261 16.49 14.34 42.04
N SER A 262 17.19 15.45 42.35
CA SER A 262 16.69 16.82 42.10
C SER A 262 16.48 17.05 40.58
N THR A 263 17.38 16.58 39.75
CA THR A 263 17.24 16.68 38.28
C THR A 263 16.05 15.86 37.79
N ALA A 264 15.89 14.61 38.25
CA ALA A 264 14.74 13.77 37.91
C ALA A 264 13.41 14.40 38.34
N TYR A 265 13.36 14.98 39.54
CA TYR A 265 12.21 15.71 40.04
C TYR A 265 11.87 16.94 39.17
N LEU A 266 12.87 17.73 38.78
CA LEU A 266 12.67 18.87 37.89
C LEU A 266 12.09 18.43 36.55
N LEU A 267 12.66 17.38 35.95
CA LEU A 267 12.18 16.83 34.69
C LEU A 267 10.74 16.33 34.83
N LEU A 268 10.41 15.64 35.89
CA LEU A 268 9.04 15.17 36.14
C LEU A 268 8.07 16.36 36.30
N THR A 269 8.43 17.38 37.08
CA THR A 269 7.60 18.56 37.29
C THR A 269 7.32 19.30 35.98
N VAL A 270 8.35 19.54 35.17
CA VAL A 270 8.20 20.16 33.87
C VAL A 270 7.31 19.31 32.97
N ASN A 271 7.49 17.98 32.98
CA ASN A 271 6.67 17.07 32.22
C ASN A 271 5.17 17.10 32.66
N VAL A 272 4.91 17.12 33.98
CA VAL A 272 3.54 17.23 34.52
C VAL A 272 2.89 18.54 34.10
N ALA A 273 3.64 19.66 34.17
CA ALA A 273 3.13 20.98 33.76
C ALA A 273 2.78 20.99 32.24
N ILE A 274 3.66 20.46 31.38
CA ILE A 274 3.41 20.35 29.94
C ILE A 274 2.20 19.41 29.67
N THR A 275 2.15 18.28 30.35
CA THR A 275 1.03 17.32 30.21
C THR A 275 -0.29 17.97 30.62
N GLY A 276 -0.32 18.69 31.75
CA GLY A 276 -1.51 19.43 32.18
C GLY A 276 -1.96 20.48 31.17
N LEU A 277 -1.01 21.22 30.57
CA LEU A 277 -1.30 22.17 29.50
C LEU A 277 -1.86 21.47 28.24
N LEU A 278 -1.26 20.36 27.84
CA LEU A 278 -1.74 19.58 26.68
C LEU A 278 -3.16 19.02 26.93
N VAL A 279 -3.47 18.57 28.13
CA VAL A 279 -4.82 18.12 28.50
C VAL A 279 -5.80 19.30 28.45
N LEU A 280 -5.41 20.45 29.02
CA LEU A 280 -6.23 21.65 29.05
C LEU A 280 -6.59 22.14 27.65
N VAL A 281 -5.64 22.07 26.72
CA VAL A 281 -5.84 22.46 25.30
C VAL A 281 -6.48 21.33 24.51
N GLY A 282 -6.09 20.08 24.76
CA GLY A 282 -6.55 18.91 24.05
C GLY A 282 -8.04 18.58 24.24
N ILE A 283 -8.58 18.80 25.45
CA ILE A 283 -10.02 18.56 25.73
C ILE A 283 -10.90 19.44 24.83
N PRO A 284 -10.75 20.78 24.78
CA PRO A 284 -11.54 21.61 23.88
C PRO A 284 -11.37 21.23 22.41
N ILE A 285 -10.14 20.94 21.96
CA ILE A 285 -9.87 20.52 20.59
C ILE A 285 -10.62 19.21 20.28
N THR A 286 -10.57 18.22 21.18
CA THR A 286 -11.27 16.95 21.01
C THR A 286 -12.80 17.14 20.93
N LEU A 287 -13.34 18.03 21.75
CA LEU A 287 -14.77 18.37 21.71
C LEU A 287 -15.15 19.03 20.38
N ILE A 288 -14.33 19.96 19.90
CA ILE A 288 -14.53 20.63 18.59
C ILE A 288 -14.47 19.61 17.46
N VAL A 289 -13.43 18.75 17.43
CA VAL A 289 -13.28 17.70 16.42
C VAL A 289 -14.47 16.74 16.44
N ARG A 290 -14.94 16.37 17.64
CA ARG A 290 -16.13 15.51 17.78
C ARG A 290 -17.40 16.21 17.26
N ASP A 291 -17.55 17.49 17.51
CA ASP A 291 -18.69 18.28 17.04
C ASP A 291 -18.65 18.48 15.52
N VAL A 292 -17.46 18.79 14.98
CA VAL A 292 -17.24 18.84 13.53
C VAL A 292 -17.56 17.51 12.88
N ARG A 293 -17.07 16.37 13.41
CA ARG A 293 -17.40 15.04 12.89
C ARG A 293 -18.90 14.79 12.86
N LYS A 294 -19.62 15.04 13.98
CA LYS A 294 -21.07 14.90 14.02
C LYS A 294 -21.79 15.78 13.01
N THR A 295 -21.24 16.96 12.73
CA THR A 295 -21.80 17.87 11.74
C THR A 295 -21.57 17.36 10.32
N VAL A 296 -20.37 16.88 10.05
CA VAL A 296 -19.97 16.28 8.77
C VAL A 296 -20.76 14.99 8.49
N ASP A 297 -20.90 14.11 9.50
CA ASP A 297 -21.73 12.89 9.42
C ASP A 297 -23.20 13.22 9.11
N ARG A 298 -23.73 14.31 9.67
CA ARG A 298 -25.10 14.76 9.37
C ARG A 298 -25.32 15.19 7.92
N PHE A 299 -24.26 15.65 7.26
CA PHE A 299 -24.31 16.05 5.85
C PHE A 299 -23.93 14.91 4.91
N GLY A 300 -23.62 13.72 5.42
CA GLY A 300 -23.24 12.56 4.60
C GLY A 300 -21.95 12.75 3.78
N ILE A 301 -21.10 13.72 4.19
CA ILE A 301 -19.88 14.07 3.42
C ILE A 301 -18.82 12.97 3.53
N PHE A 302 -18.88 12.13 4.57
CA PHE A 302 -18.02 10.99 4.79
C PHE A 302 -18.84 9.78 5.26
N GLU A 303 -19.83 9.35 4.47
CA GLU A 303 -20.41 8.00 4.62
C GLU A 303 -19.44 6.93 4.09
N THR A 304 -18.18 7.06 4.38
CA THR A 304 -17.22 5.96 4.28
C THR A 304 -17.17 5.32 5.65
N ASP A 305 -17.80 4.18 5.76
CA ASP A 305 -17.72 3.33 6.96
C ASP A 305 -16.25 2.91 7.12
N LEU A 306 -15.51 3.67 7.94
CA LEU A 306 -14.05 3.46 8.18
C LEU A 306 -13.76 2.15 8.91
N THR A 307 -14.79 1.34 9.16
CA THR A 307 -14.70 0.03 9.84
C THR A 307 -14.87 -1.16 8.90
N VAL A 308 -15.10 -0.95 7.60
CA VAL A 308 -15.20 -2.03 6.61
C VAL A 308 -13.84 -2.71 6.46
N ASP A 309 -13.80 -4.02 6.59
CA ASP A 309 -12.62 -4.81 6.23
C ASP A 309 -12.26 -4.48 4.77
N PRO A 310 -11.03 -4.03 4.48
CA PRO A 310 -10.62 -3.67 3.13
C PRO A 310 -10.84 -4.79 2.09
N GLY A 311 -11.00 -6.04 2.52
CA GLY A 311 -11.30 -7.19 1.66
C GLY A 311 -12.78 -7.41 1.38
N GLU A 312 -13.69 -6.89 2.20
CA GLU A 312 -15.13 -7.18 2.10
C GLU A 312 -15.77 -6.74 0.77
N PRO A 313 -15.46 -5.55 0.20
CA PRO A 313 -15.99 -5.14 -1.09
C PRO A 313 -15.62 -6.11 -2.23
N TYR A 314 -14.38 -6.65 -2.20
CA TYR A 314 -13.89 -7.56 -3.23
C TYR A 314 -14.50 -8.96 -3.10
N GLU A 315 -14.77 -9.43 -1.89
CA GLU A 315 -15.51 -10.69 -1.69
C GLU A 315 -16.95 -10.59 -2.18
N ALA A 316 -17.62 -9.46 -1.92
CA ALA A 316 -18.95 -9.20 -2.45
C ALA A 316 -18.94 -9.14 -3.97
N ALA A 317 -17.97 -8.48 -4.57
CA ALA A 317 -17.77 -8.41 -6.01
C ALA A 317 -17.47 -9.79 -6.62
N ALA A 318 -16.63 -10.60 -5.98
CA ALA A 318 -16.34 -11.95 -6.42
C ALA A 318 -17.62 -12.81 -6.45
N ARG A 319 -18.47 -12.73 -5.41
CA ARG A 319 -19.77 -13.44 -5.39
C ARG A 319 -20.68 -12.96 -6.52
N GLU A 320 -20.77 -11.65 -6.75
CA GLU A 320 -21.56 -11.08 -7.83
C GLU A 320 -21.12 -11.62 -9.20
N VAL A 321 -19.80 -11.65 -9.47
CA VAL A 321 -19.26 -12.19 -10.71
C VAL A 321 -19.49 -13.69 -10.82
N PHE A 322 -19.26 -14.44 -9.75
CA PHE A 322 -19.48 -15.90 -9.72
C PHE A 322 -20.93 -16.29 -9.93
N ASP A 323 -21.87 -15.50 -9.45
CA ASP A 323 -23.31 -15.72 -9.68
C ASP A 323 -23.71 -15.38 -11.12
N ALA A 324 -23.14 -14.31 -11.68
CA ALA A 324 -23.41 -13.87 -13.04
C ALA A 324 -22.71 -14.74 -14.11
N GLN A 325 -21.54 -15.29 -13.78
CA GLN A 325 -20.69 -16.09 -14.66
C GLN A 325 -20.35 -17.42 -13.96
N PRO A 326 -21.21 -18.44 -14.03
CA PRO A 326 -21.05 -19.69 -13.28
C PRO A 326 -19.77 -20.47 -13.58
N ASP A 327 -19.19 -20.31 -14.75
CA ASP A 327 -17.97 -21.01 -15.19
C ASP A 327 -16.68 -20.30 -14.67
N THR A 328 -16.81 -19.12 -14.03
CA THR A 328 -15.65 -18.40 -13.48
C THR A 328 -15.14 -19.12 -12.23
N ALA A 329 -13.90 -19.56 -12.25
CA ALA A 329 -13.22 -20.22 -11.13
C ALA A 329 -12.34 -19.26 -10.33
N VAL A 330 -11.80 -18.23 -10.97
CA VAL A 330 -10.91 -17.25 -10.36
C VAL A 330 -11.40 -15.83 -10.66
N PHE A 331 -11.49 -15.02 -9.63
CA PHE A 331 -11.63 -13.57 -9.74
C PHE A 331 -10.29 -12.94 -9.36
N CYS A 332 -9.63 -12.31 -10.35
CA CYS A 332 -8.30 -11.74 -10.21
C CYS A 332 -8.38 -10.21 -10.23
N HIS A 333 -7.78 -9.55 -9.22
CA HIS A 333 -7.75 -8.09 -9.12
C HIS A 333 -6.41 -7.58 -8.56
N GLY A 334 -6.14 -6.29 -8.68
CA GLY A 334 -5.02 -5.53 -8.09
C GLY A 334 -5.49 -4.46 -7.09
N HIS A 335 -5.11 -3.22 -7.32
CA HIS A 335 -5.57 -1.98 -6.69
C HIS A 335 -5.21 -1.80 -5.20
N THR A 336 -5.37 -2.81 -4.37
CA THR A 336 -5.10 -2.67 -2.93
C THR A 336 -3.63 -2.88 -2.57
N HIS A 337 -2.78 -3.25 -3.52
CA HIS A 337 -1.35 -3.48 -3.36
C HIS A 337 -1.01 -4.57 -2.31
N ARG A 338 -1.92 -5.55 -2.09
CA ARG A 338 -1.75 -6.59 -1.06
C ARG A 338 -1.94 -7.96 -1.67
N PRO A 339 -0.84 -8.66 -2.04
CA PRO A 339 -0.96 -9.99 -2.61
C PRO A 339 -1.72 -10.90 -1.65
N SER A 340 -2.75 -11.56 -2.15
CA SER A 340 -3.57 -12.47 -1.36
C SER A 340 -4.33 -13.44 -2.24
N VAL A 341 -4.61 -14.62 -1.69
CA VAL A 341 -5.54 -15.57 -2.26
C VAL A 341 -6.54 -15.99 -1.20
N LYS A 342 -7.82 -15.99 -1.55
CA LYS A 342 -8.91 -16.32 -0.62
C LYS A 342 -9.93 -17.20 -1.33
N ALA A 343 -10.42 -18.21 -0.63
CA ALA A 343 -11.54 -19.00 -1.11
C ALA A 343 -12.87 -18.29 -0.82
N VAL A 344 -13.69 -18.11 -1.85
CA VAL A 344 -15.03 -17.53 -1.80
C VAL A 344 -15.98 -18.50 -2.51
N ASP A 345 -16.90 -19.08 -1.77
CA ASP A 345 -17.92 -20.01 -2.28
C ASP A 345 -17.37 -21.16 -3.16
N GLY A 346 -16.19 -21.70 -2.78
CA GLY A 346 -15.53 -22.78 -3.49
C GLY A 346 -14.73 -22.35 -4.72
N ARG A 347 -14.52 -21.05 -4.95
CA ARG A 347 -13.76 -20.43 -6.02
C ARG A 347 -12.69 -19.51 -5.45
N LEU A 348 -11.79 -18.97 -6.26
CA LEU A 348 -10.65 -18.19 -5.80
C LEU A 348 -10.82 -16.69 -6.08
N LEU A 349 -10.62 -15.88 -5.05
CA LEU A 349 -10.41 -14.45 -5.12
C LEU A 349 -8.90 -14.19 -4.96
N VAL A 350 -8.29 -13.58 -5.97
CA VAL A 350 -6.83 -13.36 -6.04
C VAL A 350 -6.53 -11.89 -6.18
N ASN A 351 -5.66 -11.37 -5.32
CA ASN A 351 -5.07 -10.03 -5.48
C ASN A 351 -3.62 -10.17 -5.89
N THR A 352 -3.26 -9.55 -7.00
CA THR A 352 -1.93 -9.66 -7.62
C THR A 352 -0.82 -8.92 -6.88
N GLY A 353 -1.17 -8.05 -5.93
CA GLY A 353 -0.18 -7.28 -5.17
C GLY A 353 0.26 -6.00 -5.87
N THR A 354 1.54 -5.68 -5.84
CA THR A 354 2.14 -4.50 -6.49
C THR A 354 3.64 -4.68 -6.65
N TRP A 355 4.22 -3.98 -7.61
CA TRP A 355 5.68 -3.89 -7.78
C TRP A 355 6.29 -2.67 -7.09
N LEU A 356 5.45 -1.80 -6.51
CA LEU A 356 5.92 -0.62 -5.81
C LEU A 356 6.61 -0.95 -4.47
N LYS A 357 7.55 -0.09 -4.11
CA LYS A 357 8.09 -0.05 -2.76
C LYS A 357 6.98 0.15 -1.73
N ARG A 358 7.01 -0.61 -0.66
CA ARG A 358 6.06 -0.50 0.46
C ARG A 358 6.77 -0.15 1.75
N LEU A 359 6.13 0.68 2.56
CA LEU A 359 6.63 1.07 3.88
C LEU A 359 5.89 0.31 4.98
N HIS A 360 6.60 -0.59 5.66
CA HIS A 360 6.06 -1.36 6.78
C HIS A 360 6.29 -0.62 8.09
N ARG A 361 5.19 -0.42 8.84
CA ARG A 361 5.24 0.19 10.17
C ARG A 361 5.78 -0.81 11.19
N ARG A 362 6.70 -0.34 12.04
CA ARG A 362 7.18 -1.07 13.19
C ARG A 362 7.19 -0.19 14.43
N ASP A 363 6.48 -0.65 15.46
CA ASP A 363 6.49 0.01 16.76
C ASP A 363 7.81 -0.27 17.48
N VAL A 364 8.39 0.77 18.05
CA VAL A 364 9.68 0.71 18.73
C VAL A 364 9.52 1.08 20.20
N ILE A 365 10.30 0.41 21.07
CA ILE A 365 10.30 0.64 22.53
C ILE A 365 8.87 0.64 23.09
N ALA A 366 8.10 -0.42 22.82
CA ALA A 366 6.72 -0.59 23.29
C ALA A 366 5.79 0.62 22.94
N GLY A 367 5.96 1.19 21.74
CA GLY A 367 5.13 2.30 21.25
C GLY A 367 5.40 3.67 21.90
N ARG A 368 6.46 3.80 22.69
CA ARG A 368 6.81 5.07 23.37
C ARG A 368 7.51 6.09 22.50
N LEU A 369 8.12 5.65 21.42
CA LEU A 369 8.68 6.52 20.38
C LEU A 369 7.85 6.39 19.11
N PRO A 370 7.91 7.38 18.19
CA PRO A 370 7.30 7.24 16.88
C PRO A 370 7.73 5.94 16.20
N PRO A 371 6.84 5.23 15.50
CA PRO A 371 7.17 3.98 14.84
C PRO A 371 8.24 4.21 13.78
N VAL A 372 9.04 3.20 13.48
CA VAL A 372 9.93 3.22 12.32
C VAL A 372 9.21 2.60 11.12
N PHE A 373 9.34 3.23 9.96
CA PHE A 373 8.80 2.72 8.70
C PHE A 373 9.94 2.17 7.85
N TYR A 374 9.86 0.88 7.53
CA TYR A 374 10.84 0.16 6.74
C TYR A 374 10.41 0.05 5.30
N PRO A 375 11.29 0.40 4.36
CA PRO A 375 11.05 0.10 2.97
C PRO A 375 11.29 -1.39 2.69
N SER A 376 10.42 -1.97 1.88
CA SER A 376 10.62 -3.32 1.32
C SER A 376 9.97 -3.42 -0.05
N TYR A 377 10.44 -4.38 -0.84
CA TYR A 377 9.81 -4.81 -2.08
C TYR A 377 9.18 -6.19 -1.89
N GLN A 378 8.03 -6.38 -2.51
CA GLN A 378 7.35 -7.65 -2.61
C GLN A 378 6.90 -7.82 -4.08
N LEU A 379 7.90 -7.81 -4.97
CA LEU A 379 7.64 -7.96 -6.39
C LEU A 379 7.18 -9.39 -6.64
N CYS A 380 6.02 -9.55 -7.24
CA CYS A 380 5.50 -10.87 -7.55
C CYS A 380 4.70 -10.88 -8.84
N ALA A 381 4.67 -12.03 -9.47
CA ALA A 381 3.75 -12.37 -10.53
C ALA A 381 2.86 -13.52 -10.07
N VAL A 382 1.59 -13.50 -10.43
CA VAL A 382 0.67 -14.60 -10.17
C VAL A 382 0.65 -15.51 -11.38
N ARG A 383 1.06 -16.77 -11.19
CA ARG A 383 0.98 -17.82 -12.21
C ARG A 383 -0.33 -18.60 -12.00
N ILE A 384 -1.13 -18.73 -13.05
CA ILE A 384 -2.39 -19.45 -13.03
C ILE A 384 -2.35 -20.49 -14.16
N GLU A 385 -2.53 -21.76 -13.82
CA GLU A 385 -2.48 -22.85 -14.77
C GLU A 385 -3.54 -23.92 -14.48
N ASP A 386 -3.92 -24.64 -15.51
CA ASP A 386 -4.74 -25.84 -15.42
C ASP A 386 -3.82 -27.07 -15.40
N ALA A 387 -3.56 -27.60 -14.20
CA ALA A 387 -2.67 -28.71 -13.97
C ALA A 387 -3.45 -30.01 -13.73
N PRO A 388 -2.81 -31.19 -13.81
CA PRO A 388 -3.50 -32.47 -13.58
C PRO A 388 -4.16 -32.62 -12.20
N GLU A 389 -3.72 -31.86 -11.20
CA GLU A 389 -4.32 -31.81 -9.86
C GLU A 389 -5.47 -30.81 -9.72
N GLY A 390 -5.74 -30.01 -10.76
CA GLY A 390 -6.74 -28.95 -10.80
C GLY A 390 -6.15 -27.59 -11.13
N LEU A 391 -6.96 -26.54 -11.04
CA LEU A 391 -6.53 -25.17 -11.30
C LEU A 391 -5.58 -24.69 -10.18
N VAL A 392 -4.38 -24.32 -10.56
CA VAL A 392 -3.31 -23.88 -9.67
C VAL A 392 -3.15 -22.36 -9.72
N VAL A 393 -3.03 -21.73 -8.56
CA VAL A 393 -2.64 -20.33 -8.40
C VAL A 393 -1.41 -20.27 -7.53
N GLU A 394 -0.33 -19.71 -8.05
CA GLU A 394 0.97 -19.60 -7.40
C GLU A 394 1.51 -18.16 -7.51
N PHE A 395 2.13 -17.68 -6.43
CA PHE A 395 2.81 -16.38 -6.41
C PHE A 395 4.31 -16.61 -6.58
N GLU A 396 4.83 -16.22 -7.72
CA GLU A 396 6.27 -16.21 -7.98
C GLU A 396 6.89 -14.91 -7.49
N GLU A 397 7.80 -15.00 -6.52
CA GLU A 397 8.55 -13.83 -6.02
C GLU A 397 9.68 -13.47 -7.00
N VAL A 398 9.72 -12.18 -7.37
CA VAL A 398 10.87 -11.60 -8.08
C VAL A 398 11.79 -10.98 -7.03
N GLU A 399 12.99 -11.54 -6.86
CA GLU A 399 13.91 -11.13 -5.81
C GLU A 399 14.43 -9.70 -6.05
N LYS A 400 14.25 -8.84 -5.04
CA LYS A 400 14.85 -7.52 -4.98
C LYS A 400 15.37 -7.25 -3.57
N PRO A 401 16.65 -6.82 -3.42
CA PRO A 401 17.19 -6.46 -2.12
C PRO A 401 16.41 -5.34 -1.45
N SER A 402 16.20 -5.47 -0.13
CA SER A 402 15.58 -4.40 0.65
C SER A 402 16.48 -3.16 0.71
N PRO A 403 15.97 -1.96 0.42
CA PRO A 403 16.74 -0.72 0.50
C PRO A 403 16.93 -0.21 1.93
N SER A 404 16.50 -0.95 2.95
CA SER A 404 16.56 -0.55 4.37
C SER A 404 17.95 -0.17 4.83
N ALA A 405 19.02 -0.79 4.30
CA ALA A 405 20.40 -0.47 4.67
C ALA A 405 20.82 0.93 4.22
N GLU A 406 20.27 1.42 3.13
CA GLU A 406 20.60 2.70 2.51
C GLU A 406 19.65 3.80 2.98
N GLU A 407 18.36 3.50 3.06
CA GLU A 407 17.32 4.47 3.34
C GLU A 407 17.09 4.73 4.83
N LEU A 408 17.41 3.79 5.73
CA LEU A 408 17.23 3.98 7.16
C LEU A 408 18.45 4.63 7.81
N THR A 409 18.23 5.64 8.66
CA THR A 409 19.27 6.19 9.50
C THR A 409 19.78 5.15 10.51
N LEU A 410 21.01 5.34 11.02
CA LEU A 410 21.55 4.47 12.07
C LEU A 410 20.61 4.36 13.29
N THR A 411 19.95 5.46 13.65
CA THR A 411 18.99 5.48 14.78
C THR A 411 17.78 4.62 14.48
N GLU A 412 17.18 4.75 13.29
CA GLU A 412 16.05 3.94 12.86
C GLU A 412 16.42 2.45 12.85
N ARG A 413 17.60 2.09 12.31
CA ARG A 413 18.10 0.71 12.29
C ARG A 413 18.31 0.13 13.68
N LEU A 414 18.93 0.88 14.59
CA LEU A 414 19.18 0.45 15.97
C LEU A 414 17.88 0.26 16.75
N LEU A 415 16.93 1.19 16.62
CA LEU A 415 15.63 1.11 17.30
C LEU A 415 14.79 -0.06 16.79
N ALA A 416 14.92 -0.36 15.55
CA ALA A 416 14.22 -1.46 14.92
C ALA A 416 14.91 -2.83 15.11
N LEU A 417 16.03 -2.88 15.78
CA LEU A 417 16.81 -4.10 16.09
C LEU A 417 17.18 -4.93 14.84
N GLY A 418 17.33 -4.28 13.69
CA GLY A 418 17.80 -4.92 12.45
C GLY A 418 16.89 -6.01 11.88
N ARG A 419 15.71 -6.24 12.44
CA ARG A 419 14.74 -7.20 11.90
C ARG A 419 13.85 -6.52 10.91
N GLU A 420 13.99 -6.89 9.64
CA GLU A 420 13.08 -6.47 8.58
C GLU A 420 11.88 -7.41 8.58
N PRO A 421 10.65 -6.88 8.64
CA PRO A 421 9.49 -7.70 8.32
C PRO A 421 9.54 -7.97 6.82
N LYS A 422 9.87 -9.18 6.42
CA LYS A 422 9.62 -9.64 5.06
C LYS A 422 8.14 -10.07 5.03
N PRO A 423 7.30 -9.45 4.21
CA PRO A 423 5.93 -9.94 4.05
C PRO A 423 5.99 -11.32 3.38
N ASP A 424 5.20 -12.25 3.89
CA ASP A 424 5.05 -13.55 3.25
C ASP A 424 4.11 -13.41 2.05
N LEU A 425 4.49 -14.01 0.91
CA LEU A 425 3.57 -14.20 -0.22
C LEU A 425 2.58 -15.32 0.12
N PRO A 426 1.38 -15.29 -0.48
CA PRO A 426 0.45 -16.40 -0.35
C PRO A 426 1.08 -17.72 -0.80
N GLU A 427 0.76 -18.79 -0.08
CA GLU A 427 1.16 -20.14 -0.51
C GLU A 427 0.45 -20.53 -1.81
N ARG A 428 1.02 -21.48 -2.54
CA ARG A 428 0.41 -22.10 -3.72
C ARG A 428 -0.95 -22.73 -3.34
N VAL A 429 -1.99 -22.42 -4.12
CA VAL A 429 -3.35 -22.93 -3.91
C VAL A 429 -3.76 -23.77 -5.11
N VAL A 430 -4.37 -24.92 -4.85
CA VAL A 430 -4.95 -25.78 -5.86
C VAL A 430 -6.46 -25.85 -5.66
N LEU A 431 -7.22 -25.57 -6.72
CA LEU A 431 -8.66 -25.75 -6.79
C LEU A 431 -8.95 -27.03 -7.59
N PRO A 432 -9.30 -28.17 -6.94
CA PRO A 432 -9.57 -29.43 -7.64
C PRO A 432 -10.75 -29.32 -8.61
N ASP A 433 -10.78 -30.16 -9.64
CA ASP A 433 -11.82 -30.14 -10.69
C ASP A 433 -13.22 -30.49 -10.17
N ASP A 434 -13.29 -31.35 -9.16
CA ASP A 434 -14.55 -31.76 -8.51
C ASP A 434 -14.88 -30.92 -7.26
N ALA A 435 -14.18 -29.81 -7.04
CA ALA A 435 -14.25 -29.07 -5.80
C ALA A 435 -15.55 -28.31 -5.63
N THR A 436 -16.32 -28.75 -4.65
CA THR A 436 -17.27 -27.90 -3.94
C THR A 436 -16.61 -27.10 -2.81
N LYS A 437 -15.31 -27.37 -2.49
CA LYS A 437 -14.50 -26.64 -1.51
C LYS A 437 -13.00 -26.77 -1.84
N PRO A 438 -12.23 -25.66 -1.91
CA PRO A 438 -10.79 -25.74 -2.07
C PRO A 438 -10.14 -26.48 -0.90
N VAL A 439 -9.21 -27.38 -1.18
CA VAL A 439 -8.34 -27.97 -0.14
C VAL A 439 -7.25 -26.96 0.18
N ALA A 440 -7.46 -26.16 1.22
CA ALA A 440 -6.42 -25.27 1.73
C ALA A 440 -5.34 -26.12 2.42
N SER A 441 -4.13 -26.11 1.90
CA SER A 441 -2.95 -26.43 2.69
C SER A 441 -2.74 -25.26 3.65
N SER A 442 -3.11 -25.46 4.92
CA SER A 442 -2.89 -24.63 6.12
C SER A 442 -2.57 -23.13 5.89
N VAL A 443 -3.60 -22.30 5.75
CA VAL A 443 -3.46 -20.86 5.96
C VAL A 443 -3.25 -20.64 7.46
N VAL A 444 -2.02 -20.39 7.86
CA VAL A 444 -1.72 -19.83 9.17
C VAL A 444 -2.16 -18.37 9.15
N GLY A 445 -3.38 -18.13 9.61
CA GLY A 445 -3.86 -16.79 9.86
C GLY A 445 -2.97 -16.10 10.89
N SER A 446 -2.20 -15.13 10.48
CA SER A 446 -1.57 -14.21 11.41
C SER A 446 -2.66 -13.35 12.04
N SER A 447 -3.19 -13.79 13.18
CA SER A 447 -3.93 -12.94 14.08
C SER A 447 -2.99 -11.88 14.63
N SER A 448 -2.94 -10.72 14.00
CA SER A 448 -2.31 -9.54 14.59
C SER A 448 -3.28 -8.92 15.57
N SER A 449 -3.21 -9.35 16.83
CA SER A 449 -3.69 -8.57 17.95
C SER A 449 -2.72 -7.41 18.23
N GLY A 450 -3.22 -6.18 18.23
CA GLY A 450 -2.55 -5.02 18.78
C GLY A 450 -2.59 -3.83 17.88
#